data_932aa75f541f485e4ec323fe6bc4bf6e
#
_entry.id   932aa75f541f485e4ec323fe6bc4bf6e
#
_cell.length_a   1.000
_cell.length_b   1.000
_cell.length_c   1.000
_cell.angle_alpha   90.00
_cell.angle_beta   90.00
_cell.angle_gamma   90.00
#
_symmetry.space_group_name_H-M   'P 1'
#
loop_
_entity.id
_entity.type
_entity.pdbx_description
1 polymer ?
#
loop_
_entity_poly.entity_id
_entity_poly.type
_entity_poly.pdbx_seq_one_letter_code
_entity_poly.pdbx_strand_id
1 'polypeptide(L)'
;MRGRHMLLSWSGGKDAAWALHHLQQSGVEVVGLITTLTAGYGRISMQGIRRSILHAQATATRLPLIEVEIPPACNNVAYEAAFASGLQRARQRWPGLGHIAFGDLLLQDIRDYRVELCARLSWEMITPLFGSDTQQLARHMQAGGLKATLCCVDTQQLPVDFAGREFDASLLRDLPAHIDPCGENGEFHTCVQDGPMFKHPISIRRGETVLRDSRFAYTDFEIEQP
;
A
#
# COMPACT_ATOMS: atom_id res chain seq x y z
N MET A 1 -13.51 -10.23 16.31
CA MET A 1 -12.32 -10.60 15.49
C MET A 1 -11.07 -10.93 16.31
N ARG A 2 -11.09 -10.79 17.64
CA ARG A 2 -9.94 -11.11 18.50
C ARG A 2 -9.50 -12.57 18.33
N GLY A 3 -8.19 -12.81 18.15
CA GLY A 3 -7.60 -14.15 18.03
C GLY A 3 -7.55 -14.71 16.59
N ARG A 4 -7.92 -13.97 15.57
CA ARG A 4 -7.73 -14.37 14.17
C ARG A 4 -6.38 -13.92 13.67
N HIS A 5 -5.61 -14.84 13.12
CA HIS A 5 -4.40 -14.55 12.38
C HIS A 5 -4.76 -14.04 10.98
N MET A 6 -4.07 -13.01 10.51
CA MET A 6 -4.39 -12.36 9.24
C MET A 6 -3.15 -12.00 8.45
N LEU A 7 -3.19 -12.19 7.14
CA LEU A 7 -2.23 -11.63 6.20
C LEU A 7 -2.68 -10.22 5.83
N LEU A 8 -1.76 -9.30 5.54
CA LEU A 8 -2.08 -7.97 5.02
C LEU A 8 -1.47 -7.79 3.64
N SER A 9 -2.29 -7.39 2.67
CA SER A 9 -1.81 -6.92 1.37
C SER A 9 -1.13 -5.56 1.57
N TRP A 10 0.19 -5.53 1.28
CA TRP A 10 1.05 -4.38 1.56
C TRP A 10 1.50 -3.71 0.27
N SER A 11 1.01 -2.51 0.02
CA SER A 11 1.41 -1.69 -1.13
C SER A 11 2.57 -0.73 -0.82
N GLY A 12 2.98 -0.61 0.44
CA GLY A 12 3.94 0.38 0.90
C GLY A 12 3.39 1.80 1.04
N GLY A 13 2.12 2.00 0.68
CA GLY A 13 1.41 3.27 0.76
C GLY A 13 0.64 3.47 2.07
N LYS A 14 0.11 4.70 2.24
CA LYS A 14 -0.57 5.15 3.46
C LYS A 14 -1.76 4.29 3.86
N ASP A 15 -2.57 3.80 2.90
CA ASP A 15 -3.81 3.08 3.19
C ASP A 15 -3.52 1.67 3.74
N ALA A 16 -2.57 0.95 3.13
CA ALA A 16 -2.10 -0.33 3.66
C ALA A 16 -1.46 -0.16 5.05
N ALA A 17 -0.68 0.89 5.24
CA ALA A 17 -0.05 1.19 6.52
C ALA A 17 -1.10 1.54 7.60
N TRP A 18 -2.09 2.34 7.26
CA TRP A 18 -3.15 2.69 8.20
C TRP A 18 -4.10 1.52 8.49
N ALA A 19 -4.33 0.65 7.50
CA ALA A 19 -5.05 -0.62 7.70
C ALA A 19 -4.33 -1.51 8.72
N LEU A 20 -2.98 -1.60 8.66
CA LEU A 20 -2.19 -2.31 9.67
C LEU A 20 -2.40 -1.73 11.07
N HIS A 21 -2.29 -0.40 11.20
CA HIS A 21 -2.52 0.28 12.48
C HIS A 21 -3.92 0.00 13.02
N HIS A 22 -4.95 0.14 12.19
CA HIS A 22 -6.35 -0.12 12.58
C HIS A 22 -6.55 -1.56 13.06
N LEU A 23 -5.99 -2.54 12.34
CA LEU A 23 -6.07 -3.96 12.73
C LEU A 23 -5.39 -4.21 14.07
N GLN A 24 -4.21 -3.64 14.30
CA GLN A 24 -3.48 -3.74 15.57
C GLN A 24 -4.28 -3.14 16.73
N GLN A 25 -4.88 -1.97 16.53
CA GLN A 25 -5.74 -1.33 17.55
C GLN A 25 -6.99 -2.16 17.85
N SER A 26 -7.51 -2.88 16.87
CA SER A 26 -8.67 -3.78 17.02
C SER A 26 -8.31 -5.14 17.66
N GLY A 27 -7.04 -5.36 18.01
CA GLY A 27 -6.55 -6.60 18.59
C GLY A 27 -6.53 -7.79 17.61
N VAL A 28 -6.45 -7.50 16.31
CA VAL A 28 -6.22 -8.50 15.25
C VAL A 28 -4.73 -8.73 15.10
N GLU A 29 -4.32 -9.99 15.07
CA GLU A 29 -2.91 -10.36 14.87
C GLU A 29 -2.61 -10.47 13.37
N VAL A 30 -1.90 -9.48 12.83
CA VAL A 30 -1.32 -9.56 11.48
C VAL A 30 -0.02 -10.36 11.57
N VAL A 31 0.04 -11.51 10.89
CA VAL A 31 1.19 -12.43 10.96
C VAL A 31 2.21 -12.21 9.86
N GLY A 32 1.86 -11.48 8.83
CA GLY A 32 2.75 -11.20 7.70
C GLY A 32 2.16 -10.27 6.67
N LEU A 33 3.02 -9.82 5.78
CA LEU A 33 2.72 -8.93 4.64
C LEU A 33 2.83 -9.72 3.34
N ILE A 34 1.98 -9.41 2.35
CA ILE A 34 2.10 -9.91 0.99
C ILE A 34 2.10 -8.73 0.01
N THR A 35 3.05 -8.70 -0.92
CA THR A 35 3.24 -7.59 -1.85
C THR A 35 3.48 -8.12 -3.26
N THR A 36 2.89 -7.47 -4.27
CA THR A 36 3.21 -7.75 -5.68
C THR A 36 4.32 -6.83 -6.19
N LEU A 37 5.31 -7.43 -6.85
CA LEU A 37 6.45 -6.75 -7.46
C LEU A 37 6.44 -6.98 -8.96
N THR A 38 6.74 -5.95 -9.74
CA THR A 38 6.92 -6.14 -11.18
C THR A 38 8.29 -6.75 -11.46
N ALA A 39 8.28 -7.94 -12.07
CA ALA A 39 9.49 -8.68 -12.40
C ALA A 39 10.45 -7.85 -13.27
N GLY A 40 11.74 -7.91 -12.95
CA GLY A 40 12.79 -7.16 -13.66
C GLY A 40 12.93 -5.69 -13.25
N TYR A 41 11.93 -5.08 -12.61
CA TYR A 41 12.02 -3.68 -12.19
C TYR A 41 12.44 -3.48 -10.73
N GLY A 42 12.31 -4.51 -9.88
CA GLY A 42 12.63 -4.41 -8.46
C GLY A 42 11.79 -3.35 -7.73
N ARG A 43 10.53 -3.18 -8.13
CA ARG A 43 9.61 -2.17 -7.61
C ARG A 43 8.24 -2.77 -7.33
N ILE A 44 7.57 -2.24 -6.32
CA ILE A 44 6.16 -2.54 -6.03
C ILE A 44 5.32 -2.10 -7.23
N SER A 45 4.45 -2.99 -7.67
CA SER A 45 3.52 -2.71 -8.76
C SER A 45 2.61 -1.52 -8.37
N MET A 46 2.29 -0.65 -9.32
CA MET A 46 1.52 0.58 -9.20
C MET A 46 2.26 1.73 -8.48
N GLN A 47 2.69 1.58 -7.24
CA GLN A 47 3.35 2.63 -6.46
C GLN A 47 4.76 2.97 -6.96
N GLY A 48 5.44 2.03 -7.62
CA GLY A 48 6.80 2.22 -8.09
C GLY A 48 7.86 2.27 -6.99
N ILE A 49 7.50 1.95 -5.74
CA ILE A 49 8.40 1.95 -4.58
C ILE A 49 9.48 0.88 -4.76
N ARG A 50 10.73 1.21 -4.49
CA ARG A 50 11.88 0.28 -4.59
C ARG A 50 11.73 -0.89 -3.61
N ARG A 51 12.14 -2.09 -4.03
CA ARG A 51 12.17 -3.31 -3.20
C ARG A 51 12.99 -3.11 -1.91
N SER A 52 14.05 -2.30 -1.94
CA SER A 52 14.84 -1.96 -0.74
C SER A 52 14.00 -1.24 0.32
N ILE A 53 13.15 -0.28 -0.08
CA ILE A 53 12.24 0.42 0.83
C ILE A 53 11.17 -0.53 1.34
N LEU A 54 10.60 -1.39 0.48
CA LEU A 54 9.64 -2.41 0.90
C LEU A 54 10.22 -3.31 2.00
N HIS A 55 11.48 -3.75 1.86
CA HIS A 55 12.16 -4.55 2.89
C HIS A 55 12.37 -3.76 4.19
N ALA A 56 12.73 -2.48 4.08
CA ALA A 56 12.86 -1.60 5.25
C ALA A 56 11.51 -1.42 5.97
N GLN A 57 10.42 -1.25 5.21
CA GLN A 57 9.06 -1.18 5.76
C GLN A 57 8.67 -2.47 6.48
N ALA A 58 8.92 -3.63 5.88
CA ALA A 58 8.66 -4.93 6.50
C ALA A 58 9.48 -5.09 7.81
N THR A 59 10.74 -4.67 7.80
CA THR A 59 11.60 -4.66 9.00
C THR A 59 11.05 -3.73 10.07
N ALA A 60 10.65 -2.51 9.70
CA ALA A 60 10.10 -1.53 10.62
C ALA A 60 8.77 -1.97 11.25
N THR A 61 7.93 -2.71 10.54
CA THR A 61 6.70 -3.34 11.09
C THR A 61 7.00 -4.58 11.93
N ARG A 62 8.18 -5.18 11.82
CA ARG A 62 8.54 -6.51 12.34
C ARG A 62 7.67 -7.65 11.80
N LEU A 63 7.12 -7.48 10.63
CA LEU A 63 6.30 -8.50 9.98
C LEU A 63 7.06 -9.17 8.84
N PRO A 64 7.00 -10.51 8.75
CA PRO A 64 7.55 -11.23 7.61
C PRO A 64 6.85 -10.83 6.32
N LEU A 65 7.62 -10.77 5.23
CA LEU A 65 7.15 -10.39 3.90
C LEU A 65 7.11 -11.60 2.97
N ILE A 66 6.03 -11.69 2.19
CA ILE A 66 5.89 -12.59 1.05
C ILE A 66 5.85 -11.72 -0.22
N GLU A 67 6.86 -11.84 -1.03
CA GLU A 67 6.92 -11.18 -2.33
C GLU A 67 6.30 -12.06 -3.41
N VAL A 68 5.47 -11.47 -4.25
CA VAL A 68 4.83 -12.09 -5.41
C VAL A 68 5.28 -11.35 -6.65
N GLU A 69 6.12 -11.97 -7.46
CA GLU A 69 6.54 -11.38 -8.73
C GLU A 69 5.47 -11.58 -9.78
N ILE A 70 5.12 -10.49 -10.48
CA ILE A 70 4.21 -10.46 -11.62
C ILE A 70 4.93 -9.91 -12.85
N PRO A 71 4.62 -10.38 -14.06
CA PRO A 71 5.24 -9.86 -15.27
C PRO A 71 4.88 -8.38 -15.51
N PRO A 72 5.70 -7.62 -16.25
CA PRO A 72 5.29 -6.33 -16.77
C PRO A 72 4.01 -6.46 -17.62
N ALA A 73 3.15 -5.45 -17.59
CA ALA A 73 1.83 -5.45 -18.25
C ALA A 73 1.00 -6.70 -17.91
N CYS A 74 1.04 -7.11 -16.64
CA CYS A 74 0.37 -8.31 -16.14
C CYS A 74 -1.15 -8.24 -16.38
N ASN A 75 -1.71 -9.24 -17.04
CA ASN A 75 -3.15 -9.41 -17.14
C ASN A 75 -3.71 -10.10 -15.88
N ASN A 76 -5.05 -10.07 -15.73
CA ASN A 76 -5.69 -10.62 -14.55
C ASN A 76 -5.39 -12.11 -14.31
N VAL A 77 -5.31 -12.93 -15.38
CA VAL A 77 -5.03 -14.37 -15.27
C VAL A 77 -3.64 -14.62 -14.66
N ALA A 78 -2.62 -13.93 -15.18
CA ALA A 78 -1.26 -14.04 -14.66
C ALA A 78 -1.15 -13.48 -13.23
N TYR A 79 -1.83 -12.36 -12.95
CA TYR A 79 -1.90 -11.79 -11.61
C TYR A 79 -2.52 -12.76 -10.61
N GLU A 80 -3.69 -13.33 -10.93
CA GLU A 80 -4.42 -14.26 -10.06
C GLU A 80 -3.59 -15.52 -9.77
N ALA A 81 -2.93 -16.08 -10.79
CA ALA A 81 -2.07 -17.25 -10.62
C ALA A 81 -0.86 -16.95 -9.69
N ALA A 82 -0.20 -15.82 -9.90
CA ALA A 82 0.93 -15.40 -9.06
C ALA A 82 0.48 -15.13 -7.61
N PHE A 83 -0.64 -14.43 -7.45
CA PHE A 83 -1.20 -14.12 -6.14
C PHE A 83 -1.63 -15.38 -5.38
N ALA A 84 -2.29 -16.34 -6.06
CA ALA A 84 -2.63 -17.64 -5.50
C ALA A 84 -1.41 -18.42 -5.00
N SER A 85 -0.31 -18.41 -5.77
CA SER A 85 0.97 -18.99 -5.35
C SER A 85 1.53 -18.30 -4.10
N GLY A 86 1.43 -16.97 -4.01
CA GLY A 86 1.80 -16.20 -2.82
C GLY A 86 0.99 -16.60 -1.59
N LEU A 87 -0.32 -16.72 -1.73
CA LEU A 87 -1.23 -17.15 -0.65
C LEU A 87 -0.98 -18.62 -0.22
N GLN A 88 -0.60 -19.48 -1.17
CA GLN A 88 -0.20 -20.86 -0.84
C GLN A 88 1.08 -20.86 0.00
N ARG A 89 2.08 -20.05 -0.34
CA ARG A 89 3.30 -19.90 0.49
C ARG A 89 2.99 -19.36 1.89
N ALA A 90 2.00 -18.45 1.99
CA ALA A 90 1.52 -17.98 3.30
C ALA A 90 0.96 -19.13 4.15
N ARG A 91 0.12 -20.00 3.58
CA ARG A 91 -0.42 -21.17 4.31
C ARG A 91 0.64 -22.18 4.70
N GLN A 92 1.68 -22.35 3.88
CA GLN A 92 2.82 -23.22 4.23
C GLN A 92 3.57 -22.67 5.44
N ARG A 93 3.72 -21.34 5.54
CA ARG A 93 4.41 -20.69 6.65
C ARG A 93 3.54 -20.58 7.91
N TRP A 94 2.24 -20.39 7.75
CA TRP A 94 1.27 -20.29 8.84
C TRP A 94 0.10 -21.25 8.59
N PRO A 95 0.20 -22.51 9.04
CA PRO A 95 -0.87 -23.48 8.87
C PRO A 95 -2.19 -22.98 9.48
N GLY A 96 -3.28 -23.14 8.72
CA GLY A 96 -4.61 -22.65 9.12
C GLY A 96 -4.89 -21.18 8.81
N LEU A 97 -3.92 -20.43 8.24
CA LEU A 97 -4.17 -19.06 7.80
C LEU A 97 -5.16 -19.04 6.61
N GLY A 98 -6.21 -18.26 6.74
CA GLY A 98 -7.27 -18.16 5.74
C GLY A 98 -7.90 -16.77 5.64
N HIS A 99 -7.29 -15.76 6.30
CA HIS A 99 -7.80 -14.39 6.29
C HIS A 99 -6.76 -13.42 5.73
N ILE A 100 -7.22 -12.49 4.90
CA ILE A 100 -6.40 -11.43 4.32
C ILE A 100 -7.11 -10.09 4.41
N ALA A 101 -6.36 -9.04 4.74
CA ALA A 101 -6.85 -7.66 4.73
C ALA A 101 -6.27 -6.87 3.55
N PHE A 102 -7.05 -5.91 3.05
CA PHE A 102 -6.63 -4.92 2.06
C PHE A 102 -6.94 -3.51 2.57
N GLY A 103 -6.14 -2.55 2.15
CA GLY A 103 -6.30 -1.14 2.52
C GLY A 103 -7.24 -0.35 1.60
N ASP A 104 -8.17 -1.01 0.90
CA ASP A 104 -9.11 -0.34 0.00
C ASP A 104 -10.09 0.54 0.77
N LEU A 105 -10.40 1.73 0.22
CA LEU A 105 -11.24 2.73 0.88
C LEU A 105 -12.64 2.86 0.24
N LEU A 106 -12.75 3.04 -1.08
CA LEU A 106 -14.00 3.41 -1.74
C LEU A 106 -14.35 2.59 -2.99
N LEU A 107 -13.36 2.07 -3.74
CA LEU A 107 -13.61 1.44 -5.05
C LEU A 107 -14.32 0.09 -4.90
N GLN A 108 -15.65 0.10 -5.08
CA GLN A 108 -16.50 -1.08 -4.89
C GLN A 108 -16.19 -2.21 -5.88
N ASP A 109 -15.94 -1.89 -7.15
CA ASP A 109 -15.59 -2.84 -8.19
C ASP A 109 -14.28 -3.59 -7.90
N ILE A 110 -13.27 -2.87 -7.40
CA ILE A 110 -11.99 -3.47 -6.97
C ILE A 110 -12.21 -4.38 -5.75
N ARG A 111 -13.02 -3.93 -4.80
CA ARG A 111 -13.35 -4.73 -3.62
C ARG A 111 -14.10 -6.00 -4.01
N ASP A 112 -15.10 -5.91 -4.87
CA ASP A 112 -15.90 -7.04 -5.32
C ASP A 112 -15.04 -8.06 -6.08
N TYR A 113 -14.17 -7.60 -6.99
CA TYR A 113 -13.18 -8.45 -7.66
C TYR A 113 -12.29 -9.21 -6.65
N ARG A 114 -11.80 -8.52 -5.61
CA ARG A 114 -10.96 -9.16 -4.58
C ARG A 114 -11.73 -10.14 -3.71
N VAL A 115 -13.00 -9.85 -3.38
CA VAL A 115 -13.88 -10.77 -2.66
C VAL A 115 -14.03 -12.07 -3.44
N GLU A 116 -14.35 -11.97 -4.74
CA GLU A 116 -14.51 -13.15 -5.60
C GLU A 116 -13.21 -13.93 -5.74
N LEU A 117 -12.08 -13.25 -5.99
CA LEU A 117 -10.77 -13.89 -6.10
C LEU A 117 -10.41 -14.63 -4.80
N CYS A 118 -10.53 -13.99 -3.65
CA CYS A 118 -10.22 -14.60 -2.37
C CYS A 118 -11.15 -15.79 -2.07
N ALA A 119 -12.44 -15.67 -2.35
CA ALA A 119 -13.40 -16.76 -2.18
C ALA A 119 -13.04 -17.99 -3.02
N ARG A 120 -12.67 -17.80 -4.31
CA ARG A 120 -12.20 -18.90 -5.17
C ARG A 120 -10.94 -19.60 -4.62
N LEU A 121 -10.11 -18.85 -3.90
CA LEU A 121 -8.88 -19.37 -3.26
C LEU A 121 -9.13 -19.87 -1.82
N SER A 122 -10.38 -19.91 -1.36
CA SER A 122 -10.78 -20.26 0.00
C SER A 122 -10.14 -19.36 1.08
N TRP A 123 -10.05 -18.05 0.79
CA TRP A 123 -9.66 -17.01 1.73
C TRP A 123 -10.83 -16.10 2.05
N GLU A 124 -10.94 -15.70 3.32
CA GLU A 124 -11.82 -14.60 3.72
C GLU A 124 -11.06 -13.29 3.67
N MET A 125 -11.61 -12.29 2.98
CA MET A 125 -11.00 -10.97 2.95
C MET A 125 -11.77 -9.97 3.78
N ILE A 126 -11.04 -8.97 4.31
CA ILE A 126 -11.62 -7.78 4.92
C ILE A 126 -10.95 -6.52 4.38
N THR A 127 -11.70 -5.43 4.42
CA THR A 127 -11.23 -4.08 4.09
C THR A 127 -11.54 -3.18 5.30
N PRO A 128 -10.62 -3.07 6.27
CA PRO A 128 -10.90 -2.45 7.57
C PRO A 128 -11.17 -0.94 7.50
N LEU A 129 -10.83 -0.30 6.38
CA LEU A 129 -11.01 1.13 6.16
C LEU A 129 -12.10 1.45 5.14
N PHE A 130 -12.75 0.43 4.57
CA PHE A 130 -13.73 0.63 3.49
C PHE A 130 -14.95 1.43 3.95
N GLY A 131 -15.36 2.40 3.13
CA GLY A 131 -16.48 3.30 3.41
C GLY A 131 -16.14 4.44 4.38
N SER A 132 -14.86 4.64 4.72
CA SER A 132 -14.42 5.77 5.53
C SER A 132 -14.57 7.09 4.76
N ASP A 133 -14.92 8.15 5.46
CA ASP A 133 -14.80 9.52 4.95
C ASP A 133 -13.31 9.85 4.73
N THR A 134 -12.90 10.03 3.49
CA THR A 134 -11.49 10.21 3.11
C THR A 134 -10.88 11.50 3.64
N GLN A 135 -11.69 12.57 3.82
CA GLN A 135 -11.20 13.80 4.44
C GLN A 135 -10.86 13.60 5.91
N GLN A 136 -11.74 12.94 6.66
CA GLN A 136 -11.50 12.62 8.05
C GLN A 136 -10.35 11.62 8.18
N LEU A 137 -10.32 10.60 7.32
CA LEU A 137 -9.28 9.57 7.33
C LEU A 137 -7.90 10.17 7.09
N ALA A 138 -7.74 11.04 6.08
CA ALA A 138 -6.47 11.71 5.80
C ALA A 138 -5.98 12.54 7.01
N ARG A 139 -6.89 13.28 7.67
CA ARG A 139 -6.56 14.04 8.89
C ARG A 139 -6.18 13.12 10.05
N HIS A 140 -6.88 12.00 10.22
CA HIS A 140 -6.58 11.01 11.27
C HIS A 140 -5.21 10.35 11.03
N MET A 141 -4.86 10.03 9.79
CA MET A 141 -3.52 9.52 9.43
C MET A 141 -2.43 10.51 9.85
N GLN A 142 -2.58 11.78 9.52
CA GLN A 142 -1.61 12.83 9.89
C GLN A 142 -1.54 13.05 11.40
N ALA A 143 -2.70 13.22 12.06
CA ALA A 143 -2.76 13.42 13.49
C ALA A 143 -2.22 12.22 14.29
N GLY A 144 -2.36 11.02 13.73
CA GLY A 144 -1.82 9.77 14.28
C GLY A 144 -0.34 9.54 14.00
N GLY A 145 0.35 10.50 13.36
CA GLY A 145 1.80 10.47 13.16
C GLY A 145 2.25 9.68 11.92
N LEU A 146 1.34 9.35 10.99
CA LEU A 146 1.74 8.76 9.70
C LEU A 146 2.56 9.80 8.92
N LYS A 147 3.75 9.37 8.44
CA LYS A 147 4.58 10.13 7.50
C LYS A 147 4.70 9.37 6.21
N ALA A 148 4.29 10.00 5.14
CA ALA A 148 4.34 9.46 3.79
C ALA A 148 4.69 10.56 2.79
N THR A 149 5.18 10.18 1.63
CA THR A 149 5.54 11.09 0.55
C THR A 149 4.86 10.62 -0.74
N LEU A 150 4.39 11.53 -1.57
CA LEU A 150 3.78 11.20 -2.86
C LEU A 150 4.85 10.62 -3.79
N CYS A 151 4.75 9.34 -4.13
CA CYS A 151 5.70 8.65 -5.00
C CYS A 151 5.24 8.54 -6.45
N CYS A 152 3.95 8.74 -6.70
CA CYS A 152 3.38 8.79 -8.05
C CYS A 152 2.24 9.80 -8.07
N VAL A 153 2.14 10.59 -9.13
CA VAL A 153 1.06 11.57 -9.37
C VAL A 153 0.57 11.42 -10.79
N ASP A 154 -0.74 11.35 -10.98
CA ASP A 154 -1.40 11.42 -12.27
C ASP A 154 -1.46 12.90 -12.73
N THR A 155 -0.62 13.28 -13.68
CA THR A 155 -0.52 14.68 -14.14
C THR A 155 -1.73 15.17 -14.94
N GLN A 156 -2.67 14.29 -15.28
CA GLN A 156 -3.96 14.68 -15.82
C GLN A 156 -4.94 15.20 -14.76
N GLN A 157 -4.67 14.89 -13.47
CA GLN A 157 -5.52 15.26 -12.34
C GLN A 157 -4.84 16.27 -11.41
N LEU A 158 -3.53 16.12 -11.19
CA LEU A 158 -2.74 16.97 -10.30
C LEU A 158 -1.50 17.54 -11.02
N PRO A 159 -1.08 18.79 -10.72
CA PRO A 159 0.20 19.33 -11.21
C PRO A 159 1.39 18.43 -10.80
N VAL A 160 2.41 18.40 -11.68
CA VAL A 160 3.61 17.56 -11.49
C VAL A 160 4.41 17.90 -10.23
N ASP A 161 4.34 19.13 -9.76
CA ASP A 161 5.01 19.62 -8.54
C ASP A 161 4.43 19.06 -7.24
N PHE A 162 3.28 18.38 -7.30
CA PHE A 162 2.81 17.56 -6.19
C PHE A 162 3.65 16.26 -6.00
N ALA A 163 4.32 15.78 -7.05
CA ALA A 163 5.16 14.60 -6.95
C ALA A 163 6.36 14.85 -6.00
N GLY A 164 6.53 13.96 -5.04
CA GLY A 164 7.56 14.06 -4.01
C GLY A 164 7.23 15.00 -2.85
N ARG A 165 6.02 15.54 -2.77
CA ARG A 165 5.55 16.27 -1.57
C ARG A 165 5.24 15.30 -0.42
N GLU A 166 5.40 15.80 0.80
CA GLU A 166 4.97 15.07 1.99
C GLU A 166 3.44 15.05 2.10
N PHE A 167 2.90 13.95 2.59
CA PHE A 167 1.48 13.80 2.90
C PHE A 167 1.19 14.47 4.26
N ASP A 168 1.15 15.80 4.25
CA ASP A 168 1.01 16.64 5.43
C ASP A 168 -0.19 17.61 5.33
N ALA A 169 -0.37 18.42 6.36
CA ALA A 169 -1.45 19.40 6.41
C ALA A 169 -1.34 20.47 5.32
N SER A 170 -0.13 20.76 4.81
CA SER A 170 0.04 21.71 3.70
C SER A 170 -0.44 21.09 2.39
N LEU A 171 -0.11 19.82 2.14
CA LEU A 171 -0.63 19.10 0.99
C LEU A 171 -2.16 19.11 0.97
N LEU A 172 -2.80 18.74 2.08
CA LEU A 172 -4.27 18.67 2.15
C LEU A 172 -4.95 20.03 1.91
N ARG A 173 -4.30 21.15 2.30
CA ARG A 173 -4.81 22.49 2.01
C ARG A 173 -4.65 22.89 0.54
N ASP A 174 -3.57 22.41 -0.08
CA ASP A 174 -3.21 22.79 -1.45
C ASP A 174 -3.88 21.91 -2.51
N LEU A 175 -4.45 20.75 -2.12
CA LEU A 175 -5.18 19.87 -3.02
C LEU A 175 -6.37 20.61 -3.63
N PRO A 176 -6.56 20.57 -4.97
CA PRO A 176 -7.76 21.06 -5.61
C PRO A 176 -9.02 20.37 -5.05
N ALA A 177 -10.14 21.10 -4.98
CA ALA A 177 -11.37 20.63 -4.32
C ALA A 177 -11.98 19.36 -4.94
N HIS A 178 -11.63 19.02 -6.17
CA HIS A 178 -12.11 17.82 -6.87
C HIS A 178 -11.23 16.58 -6.63
N ILE A 179 -10.08 16.73 -5.98
CA ILE A 179 -9.13 15.65 -5.70
C ILE A 179 -9.50 14.99 -4.37
N ASP A 180 -9.57 13.66 -4.39
CA ASP A 180 -9.75 12.90 -3.16
C ASP A 180 -8.52 13.04 -2.26
N PRO A 181 -8.65 13.43 -0.98
CA PRO A 181 -7.52 13.64 -0.08
C PRO A 181 -6.74 12.35 0.25
N CYS A 182 -7.30 11.18 -0.05
CA CYS A 182 -6.61 9.90 0.01
C CYS A 182 -6.10 9.40 -1.35
N GLY A 183 -6.41 10.08 -2.47
CA GLY A 183 -5.97 9.69 -3.80
C GLY A 183 -6.69 8.45 -4.35
N GLU A 184 -7.96 8.24 -3.95
CA GLU A 184 -8.72 7.02 -4.27
C GLU A 184 -9.12 6.89 -5.73
N ASN A 185 -9.20 8.00 -6.48
CA ASN A 185 -9.48 7.96 -7.92
C ASN A 185 -8.19 7.84 -8.76
N GLY A 186 -7.09 7.42 -8.16
CA GLY A 186 -5.79 7.24 -8.82
C GLY A 186 -5.01 8.53 -9.03
N GLU A 187 -5.36 9.62 -8.31
CA GLU A 187 -4.73 10.92 -8.43
C GLU A 187 -3.26 10.88 -7.99
N PHE A 188 -2.97 10.12 -6.93
CA PHE A 188 -1.62 9.92 -6.44
C PHE A 188 -1.45 8.65 -5.61
N HIS A 189 -0.21 8.19 -5.52
CA HIS A 189 0.22 7.12 -4.61
C HIS A 189 1.30 7.62 -3.66
N THR A 190 1.43 6.97 -2.51
CA THR A 190 2.34 7.37 -1.44
C THR A 190 3.31 6.27 -1.08
N CYS A 191 4.49 6.66 -0.57
CA CYS A 191 5.48 5.82 0.08
C CYS A 191 5.53 6.19 1.57
N VAL A 192 5.20 5.25 2.45
CA VAL A 192 5.24 5.47 3.90
C VAL A 192 6.65 5.28 4.43
N GLN A 193 7.09 6.20 5.29
CA GLN A 193 8.42 6.20 5.89
C GLN A 193 8.39 6.19 7.43
N ASP A 194 7.24 6.54 8.05
CA ASP A 194 7.07 6.50 9.51
C ASP A 194 5.59 6.42 9.86
N GLY A 195 5.29 5.98 11.09
CA GLY A 195 3.93 5.95 11.63
C GLY A 195 3.78 4.98 12.80
N PRO A 196 2.61 4.96 13.44
CA PRO A 196 2.38 4.18 14.65
C PRO A 196 2.50 2.65 14.46
N MET A 197 2.46 2.16 13.22
CA MET A 197 2.67 0.75 12.87
C MET A 197 4.15 0.38 12.75
N PHE A 198 5.07 1.35 12.68
CA PHE A 198 6.51 1.14 12.58
C PHE A 198 7.18 1.20 13.96
N LYS A 199 8.21 0.41 14.18
CA LYS A 199 9.04 0.42 15.40
C LYS A 199 10.16 1.47 15.34
N HIS A 200 10.50 1.90 14.14
CA HIS A 200 11.46 2.97 13.86
C HIS A 200 11.15 3.58 12.49
N PRO A 201 11.46 4.86 12.29
CA PRO A 201 11.32 5.50 10.99
C PRO A 201 12.29 4.91 9.97
N ILE A 202 11.98 5.09 8.70
CA ILE A 202 12.82 4.74 7.56
C ILE A 202 13.35 6.02 6.95
N SER A 203 14.67 6.25 7.04
CA SER A 203 15.30 7.39 6.40
C SER A 203 15.40 7.15 4.90
N ILE A 204 14.69 7.97 4.13
CA ILE A 204 14.70 7.93 2.67
C ILE A 204 15.16 9.26 2.10
N ARG A 205 15.93 9.20 1.03
CA ARG A 205 16.33 10.35 0.24
C ARG A 205 15.50 10.42 -1.03
N ARG A 206 14.98 11.61 -1.32
CA ARG A 206 14.30 11.89 -2.59
C ARG A 206 15.30 11.86 -3.74
N GLY A 207 15.00 11.11 -4.78
CA GLY A 207 15.69 11.07 -6.06
C GLY A 207 14.99 11.92 -7.13
N GLU A 208 15.16 11.52 -8.38
CA GLU A 208 14.56 12.20 -9.53
C GLU A 208 13.05 11.95 -9.63
N THR A 209 12.35 12.92 -10.19
CA THR A 209 10.97 12.75 -10.65
C THR A 209 10.97 12.56 -12.16
N VAL A 210 10.43 11.43 -12.63
CA VAL A 210 10.37 11.09 -14.05
C VAL A 210 8.93 10.92 -14.50
N LEU A 211 8.61 11.44 -15.68
CA LEU A 211 7.30 11.27 -16.31
C LEU A 211 7.30 9.95 -17.09
N ARG A 212 6.30 9.10 -16.83
CA ARG A 212 6.06 7.85 -17.56
C ARG A 212 4.73 7.93 -18.30
N ASP A 213 4.69 7.29 -19.47
CA ASP A 213 3.50 7.22 -20.34
C ASP A 213 2.87 8.59 -20.61
N SER A 214 3.69 9.67 -20.59
CA SER A 214 3.27 11.08 -20.72
C SER A 214 2.15 11.48 -19.75
N ARG A 215 2.01 10.75 -18.62
CA ARG A 215 0.92 10.92 -17.66
C ARG A 215 1.35 10.82 -16.20
N PHE A 216 2.11 9.80 -15.84
CA PHE A 216 2.42 9.54 -14.43
C PHE A 216 3.80 10.08 -14.06
N ALA A 217 3.83 11.01 -13.10
CA ALA A 217 5.07 11.54 -12.53
C ALA A 217 5.47 10.67 -11.33
N TYR A 218 6.51 9.87 -11.50
CA TYR A 218 7.08 9.04 -10.43
C TYR A 218 8.28 9.74 -9.79
N THR A 219 8.21 9.97 -8.49
CA THR A 219 9.37 10.42 -7.70
C THR A 219 10.05 9.19 -7.09
N ASP A 220 11.32 9.01 -7.41
CA ASP A 220 12.11 7.94 -6.84
C ASP A 220 12.54 8.26 -5.40
N PHE A 221 12.66 7.21 -4.59
CA PHE A 221 13.19 7.29 -3.23
C PHE A 221 14.21 6.19 -3.01
N GLU A 222 15.25 6.49 -2.26
CA GLU A 222 16.32 5.57 -1.89
C GLU A 222 16.48 5.56 -0.37
N ILE A 223 16.85 4.39 0.17
CA ILE A 223 17.26 4.31 1.58
C ILE A 223 18.51 5.15 1.78
N GLU A 224 18.47 6.05 2.75
CA GLU A 224 19.69 6.73 3.21
C GLU A 224 20.58 5.71 3.92
N GLN A 225 21.83 5.59 3.44
CA GLN A 225 22.83 4.82 4.15
C GLN A 225 23.33 5.66 5.34
N PRO A 226 23.52 5.05 6.51
CA PRO A 226 24.05 5.73 7.70
C PRO A 226 25.45 6.27 7.49
#